data_67ae034009b197264772cafd20755562
#
_entry.id   67ae034009b197264772cafd20755562
#
_cell.length_a   1.000
_cell.length_b   1.000
_cell.length_c   1.000
_cell.angle_alpha   90.00
_cell.angle_beta   90.00
_cell.angle_gamma   90.00
#
_symmetry.space_group_name_H-M   'P 1'
#
loop_
_entity.id
_entity.type
_entity.pdbx_description
1 polymer ?
#
loop_
_entity_poly.entity_id
_entity_poly.type
_entity_poly.pdbx_seq_one_letter_code
_entity_poly.pdbx_strand_id
1 'polypeptide(L)'
;MKQRSKLVALLTAGLVVPGVLGGVGFQAASASAKSAPDSHVIANASSGPALTLDNEAGETWPCGFNPFNEGVVTDGLTFGEVYEELVFVDNLESGKTTPWLASAYAWSSNTKTLTFTIRAGVKWSDGVPFTANDVIFTFDLLKKDPALDLNSVWSVLSSVSLKGTNQVVFQFKTAATPYFYYIADETPIVPEHIWSKISDPATYLDAAPIGTGPYTVGKCTPQNITYTANPLYWQPGLPKYKTVYYPSFLSNPPANEDLANGTAQWGSQFIPNIKGYYLSKSPNNHDWFPPIANVSIFFNLKNPLLANLAVRQAMAYAINRPLVSSIGEYGYEPPANQTDIVTPTFSSWVNQGLASKYGYTYNPSKAKSVLEKAGFTENGGVMQKDGQKLSFSIIDVGGNTDWVNDLSIIQQELKAVGIQITPENLTGSTFDSKLYTGEYQLGYNAEFGGPSPYYELREILYSANSAPIGQTASTNWERYSNPATDALINEYATTTNPGTQRKITDELEAVMLSQVPVIPVVEEVDWYQYNTAQTGGWATPSNPYAQPGIYIAPDVGVMLDHLYPKN
;
A
#
# COMPACT_ATOMS: atom_id res chain seq x y z
N MET A 1 36.79 32.77 27.73
CA MET A 1 37.78 31.81 28.23
C MET A 1 37.65 30.58 27.35
N LYS A 2 38.43 30.41 26.31
CA LYS A 2 39.74 29.74 26.12
C LYS A 2 39.81 28.41 26.88
N GLN A 3 39.78 27.25 26.16
CA GLN A 3 40.92 26.49 25.62
C GLN A 3 40.39 25.23 24.95
N ARG A 4 40.71 24.94 23.71
CA ARG A 4 41.86 24.27 23.02
C ARG A 4 41.72 22.75 22.86
N SER A 5 41.49 22.43 21.60
CA SER A 5 41.95 21.34 20.73
C SER A 5 43.11 20.43 21.22
N LYS A 6 43.04 19.13 20.89
CA LYS A 6 44.22 18.34 20.47
C LYS A 6 43.86 17.36 19.36
N LEU A 7 44.48 17.58 18.20
CA LEU A 7 44.73 16.64 17.11
C LEU A 7 45.75 15.60 17.57
N VAL A 8 45.58 14.33 17.15
CA VAL A 8 46.69 13.38 17.07
C VAL A 8 46.63 12.71 15.70
N ALA A 9 47.63 13.02 14.90
CA ALA A 9 47.99 12.30 13.67
C ALA A 9 48.98 11.21 14.04
N LEU A 10 48.89 10.02 13.42
CA LEU A 10 49.95 9.04 13.41
C LEU A 10 50.17 8.46 11.99
N LEU A 11 51.45 8.43 11.68
CA LEU A 11 52.12 8.22 10.42
C LEU A 11 51.98 6.77 9.89
N THR A 12 52.05 6.71 8.57
CA THR A 12 52.36 5.59 7.71
C THR A 12 53.81 5.15 7.84
N ALA A 13 54.06 3.84 7.83
CA ALA A 13 55.37 3.28 7.46
C ALA A 13 55.15 2.13 6.47
N GLY A 14 55.64 2.34 5.26
CA GLY A 14 55.70 1.33 4.20
C GLY A 14 56.91 0.45 4.37
N LEU A 15 56.81 -0.82 3.98
CA LEU A 15 57.92 -1.72 3.69
C LEU A 15 57.71 -2.35 2.32
N VAL A 16 58.67 -2.07 1.43
CA VAL A 16 58.87 -2.68 0.15
C VAL A 16 59.89 -3.83 0.32
N VAL A 17 59.59 -5.01 -0.18
CA VAL A 17 60.60 -6.08 -0.44
C VAL A 17 60.26 -6.73 -1.79
N PRO A 18 61.32 -6.96 -2.65
CA PRO A 18 61.13 -7.36 -4.05
C PRO A 18 61.11 -8.87 -4.25
N GLY A 19 60.55 -9.20 -5.39
CA GLY A 19 60.15 -10.44 -6.01
C GLY A 19 61.13 -11.63 -6.06
N VAL A 20 60.50 -12.78 -6.23
CA VAL A 20 61.09 -13.93 -6.96
C VAL A 20 59.99 -14.56 -7.83
N LEU A 21 60.26 -14.66 -9.10
CA LEU A 21 59.48 -15.40 -10.10
C LEU A 21 59.60 -16.91 -9.86
N GLY A 22 58.48 -17.56 -9.67
CA GLY A 22 58.36 -19.01 -9.71
C GLY A 22 56.99 -19.39 -10.27
N GLY A 23 56.93 -19.75 -11.55
CA GLY A 23 55.70 -20.22 -12.19
C GLY A 23 55.31 -21.61 -11.68
N VAL A 24 54.13 -21.72 -11.13
CA VAL A 24 53.41 -22.98 -10.94
C VAL A 24 52.00 -22.79 -11.45
N GLY A 25 51.68 -23.53 -12.51
CA GLY A 25 50.34 -23.51 -13.08
C GLY A 25 49.30 -24.03 -12.10
N PHE A 26 48.38 -23.18 -11.71
CA PHE A 26 47.14 -23.59 -11.05
C PHE A 26 46.07 -23.83 -12.10
N GLN A 27 45.72 -25.09 -12.34
CA GLN A 27 44.44 -25.44 -12.93
C GLN A 27 43.33 -24.97 -12.01
N ALA A 28 42.53 -24.02 -12.48
CA ALA A 28 41.29 -23.63 -11.84
C ALA A 28 40.28 -24.78 -12.00
N ALA A 29 40.09 -25.56 -10.95
CA ALA A 29 38.95 -26.43 -10.82
C ALA A 29 37.73 -25.51 -10.59
N SER A 30 36.90 -25.33 -11.60
CA SER A 30 35.56 -24.72 -11.47
C SER A 30 34.69 -25.69 -10.66
N ALA A 31 34.63 -25.48 -9.35
CA ALA A 31 33.60 -26.06 -8.53
C ALA A 31 32.29 -25.33 -8.86
N SER A 32 31.46 -25.93 -9.71
CA SER A 32 30.03 -25.60 -9.78
C SER A 32 29.43 -25.86 -8.40
N ALA A 33 29.28 -24.83 -7.62
CA ALA A 33 28.35 -24.86 -6.50
C ALA A 33 26.94 -25.02 -7.10
N LYS A 34 26.44 -26.26 -7.12
CA LYS A 34 25.00 -26.49 -7.20
C LYS A 34 24.40 -25.84 -5.95
N SER A 35 23.78 -24.68 -6.10
CA SER A 35 22.79 -24.21 -5.15
C SER A 35 21.70 -25.28 -5.12
N ALA A 36 21.61 -26.00 -4.02
CA ALA A 36 20.43 -26.78 -3.73
C ALA A 36 19.25 -25.79 -3.69
N PRO A 37 18.09 -26.13 -4.27
CA PRO A 37 16.91 -25.35 -4.03
C PRO A 37 16.66 -25.36 -2.52
N ASP A 38 16.55 -24.19 -1.92
CA ASP A 38 16.04 -24.04 -0.56
C ASP A 38 14.59 -24.55 -0.57
N SER A 39 14.43 -25.83 -0.32
CA SER A 39 13.13 -26.39 -0.02
C SER A 39 12.75 -25.79 1.34
N HIS A 40 11.83 -24.85 1.35
CA HIS A 40 11.18 -24.37 2.56
C HIS A 40 10.53 -25.58 3.26
N VAL A 41 11.26 -26.17 4.20
CA VAL A 41 10.75 -27.29 5.01
C VAL A 41 9.71 -26.69 5.95
N ILE A 42 8.45 -26.81 5.55
CA ILE A 42 7.31 -26.51 6.43
C ILE A 42 7.40 -27.51 7.60
N ALA A 43 7.83 -27.00 8.75
CA ALA A 43 7.90 -27.80 9.97
C ALA A 43 6.49 -28.28 10.34
N ASN A 44 6.35 -29.56 10.65
CA ASN A 44 5.10 -30.23 11.04
C ASN A 44 4.25 -29.37 11.97
N ALA A 45 3.18 -28.80 11.44
CA ALA A 45 2.18 -28.05 12.17
C ALA A 45 1.02 -28.95 12.63
N SER A 46 0.16 -28.40 13.45
CA SER A 46 -1.04 -28.99 14.03
C SER A 46 -1.82 -29.93 13.07
N SER A 47 -2.42 -30.98 13.59
CA SER A 47 -3.22 -31.97 12.85
C SER A 47 -4.54 -31.36 12.31
N GLY A 48 -4.46 -30.53 11.28
CA GLY A 48 -5.63 -29.89 10.65
C GLY A 48 -5.30 -29.34 9.26
N PRO A 49 -6.30 -28.94 8.48
CA PRO A 49 -6.07 -28.37 7.16
C PRO A 49 -5.28 -27.05 7.27
N ALA A 50 -4.29 -26.91 6.42
CA ALA A 50 -3.43 -25.73 6.32
C ALA A 50 -3.59 -25.06 4.94
N LEU A 51 -3.40 -23.75 4.92
CA LEU A 51 -3.40 -22.93 3.71
C LEU A 51 -2.07 -22.19 3.64
N THR A 52 -1.47 -22.08 2.45
CA THR A 52 -0.29 -21.26 2.22
C THR A 52 -0.69 -20.09 1.34
N LEU A 53 -0.43 -18.90 1.84
CA LEU A 53 -0.57 -17.63 1.15
C LEU A 53 0.80 -17.21 0.63
N ASP A 54 0.84 -16.66 -0.57
CA ASP A 54 2.09 -16.37 -1.25
C ASP A 54 2.07 -14.97 -1.84
N ASN A 55 2.88 -14.10 -1.28
CA ASN A 55 3.04 -12.73 -1.74
C ASN A 55 4.53 -12.39 -1.83
N GLU A 56 4.88 -11.66 -2.87
CA GLU A 56 6.19 -11.06 -2.98
C GLU A 56 6.17 -9.72 -2.23
N ALA A 57 6.89 -9.64 -1.11
CA ALA A 57 6.96 -8.44 -0.28
C ALA A 57 8.27 -7.66 -0.45
N GLY A 58 9.18 -8.15 -1.28
CA GLY A 58 10.50 -7.52 -1.48
C GLY A 58 11.41 -7.55 -0.25
N GLU A 59 11.02 -8.24 0.81
CA GLU A 59 11.76 -8.29 2.07
C GLU A 59 11.51 -9.56 2.89
N THR A 60 12.22 -9.69 4.00
CA THR A 60 11.97 -10.70 5.03
C THR A 60 11.09 -10.12 6.13
N TRP A 61 10.29 -10.97 6.79
CA TRP A 61 9.35 -10.51 7.81
C TRP A 61 10.04 -9.91 9.04
N PRO A 62 9.74 -8.66 9.42
CA PRO A 62 10.30 -8.01 10.60
C PRO A 62 9.70 -8.53 11.92
N CYS A 63 8.63 -9.33 11.88
CA CYS A 63 7.92 -9.87 13.04
C CYS A 63 7.38 -8.80 14.01
N GLY A 64 6.98 -7.68 13.50
CA GLY A 64 6.17 -6.68 14.16
C GLY A 64 4.71 -6.81 13.71
N PHE A 65 3.75 -6.56 14.60
CA PHE A 65 2.32 -6.72 14.31
C PHE A 65 1.48 -5.55 14.84
N ASN A 66 2.09 -4.37 14.97
CA ASN A 66 1.40 -3.14 15.36
C ASN A 66 0.56 -2.61 14.19
N PRO A 67 -0.79 -2.61 14.29
CA PRO A 67 -1.64 -2.26 13.16
C PRO A 67 -1.68 -0.75 12.84
N PHE A 68 -0.93 0.06 13.58
CA PHE A 68 -0.81 1.51 13.38
C PHE A 68 0.61 1.94 12.96
N ASN A 69 1.49 1.01 12.61
CA ASN A 69 2.87 1.33 12.26
C ASN A 69 3.30 0.57 11.00
N GLU A 70 2.96 1.10 9.84
CA GLU A 70 3.25 0.51 8.53
C GLU A 70 4.74 0.49 8.18
N GLY A 71 5.55 1.39 8.74
CA GLY A 71 6.97 1.53 8.37
C GLY A 71 7.94 0.55 9.05
N VAL A 72 7.51 -0.25 10.03
CA VAL A 72 8.37 -1.22 10.77
C VAL A 72 7.66 -2.54 11.05
N VAL A 73 6.49 -2.74 10.48
CA VAL A 73 5.60 -3.86 10.76
C VAL A 73 5.40 -4.66 9.47
N THR A 74 5.16 -5.93 9.64
CA THR A 74 4.78 -6.85 8.57
C THR A 74 3.50 -6.35 7.92
N ASP A 75 3.66 -5.74 6.76
CA ASP A 75 2.62 -5.04 6.03
C ASP A 75 1.39 -5.95 5.77
N GLY A 76 0.20 -5.42 6.03
CA GLY A 76 -1.08 -6.04 5.71
C GLY A 76 -1.38 -7.37 6.42
N LEU A 77 -0.49 -7.89 7.29
CA LEU A 77 -0.63 -9.22 7.88
C LEU A 77 -1.10 -9.23 9.34
N THR A 78 -1.70 -8.17 9.77
CA THR A 78 -2.17 -8.02 11.15
C THR A 78 -3.64 -7.65 11.20
N PHE A 79 -4.04 -6.75 10.31
CA PHE A 79 -5.39 -6.26 10.21
C PHE A 79 -6.22 -7.18 9.30
N GLY A 80 -7.31 -7.72 9.81
CA GLY A 80 -8.12 -8.77 9.22
C GLY A 80 -7.84 -10.14 9.84
N GLU A 81 -6.58 -10.57 9.98
CA GLU A 81 -6.24 -11.85 10.58
C GLU A 81 -6.28 -11.83 12.11
N VAL A 82 -5.75 -10.77 12.73
CA VAL A 82 -5.58 -10.66 14.18
C VAL A 82 -6.46 -9.57 14.78
N TYR A 83 -6.38 -8.36 14.24
CA TYR A 83 -7.23 -7.24 14.62
C TYR A 83 -8.38 -7.08 13.64
N GLU A 84 -9.52 -6.64 14.12
CA GLU A 84 -10.72 -6.50 13.30
C GLU A 84 -11.30 -5.08 13.38
N GLU A 85 -12.10 -4.77 12.37
CA GLU A 85 -12.84 -3.53 12.15
C GLU A 85 -14.22 -3.55 12.86
N LEU A 86 -14.89 -2.40 12.88
CA LEU A 86 -16.27 -2.29 13.38
C LEU A 86 -17.30 -2.77 12.37
N VAL A 87 -17.11 -2.46 11.10
CA VAL A 87 -18.00 -2.79 9.99
C VAL A 87 -17.17 -2.95 8.75
N PHE A 88 -17.22 -4.09 8.11
CA PHE A 88 -16.58 -4.33 6.83
C PHE A 88 -17.28 -3.57 5.69
N VAL A 89 -16.49 -2.93 4.80
CA VAL A 89 -16.97 -2.16 3.65
C VAL A 89 -16.39 -2.74 2.36
N ASP A 90 -17.20 -3.40 1.59
CA ASP A 90 -16.79 -4.04 0.34
C ASP A 90 -16.64 -3.01 -0.80
N ASN A 91 -15.41 -2.70 -1.17
CA ASN A 91 -15.09 -1.74 -2.22
C ASN A 91 -15.46 -2.25 -3.62
N LEU A 92 -15.47 -3.58 -3.85
CA LEU A 92 -15.86 -4.19 -5.13
C LEU A 92 -17.38 -4.21 -5.33
N GLU A 93 -18.17 -4.15 -4.23
CA GLU A 93 -19.63 -4.05 -4.25
C GLU A 93 -20.12 -2.60 -3.95
N SER A 94 -19.37 -1.57 -4.38
CA SER A 94 -19.73 -0.16 -4.25
C SER A 94 -19.94 0.31 -2.81
N GLY A 95 -19.13 -0.17 -1.88
CA GLY A 95 -19.18 0.20 -0.45
C GLY A 95 -20.32 -0.48 0.30
N LYS A 96 -20.75 -1.65 -0.11
CA LYS A 96 -21.70 -2.48 0.63
C LYS A 96 -21.12 -2.83 2.01
N THR A 97 -21.93 -2.63 3.06
CA THR A 97 -21.48 -2.83 4.42
C THR A 97 -21.94 -4.15 5.04
N THR A 98 -21.05 -4.79 5.79
CA THR A 98 -21.34 -5.99 6.59
C THR A 98 -21.00 -5.72 8.05
N PRO A 99 -21.98 -5.83 9.00
CA PRO A 99 -21.70 -5.67 10.43
C PRO A 99 -20.64 -6.66 10.94
N TRP A 100 -19.59 -6.14 11.60
CA TRP A 100 -18.47 -6.94 12.12
C TRP A 100 -18.39 -6.87 13.64
N LEU A 101 -17.39 -6.20 14.25
CA LEU A 101 -17.35 -5.97 15.71
C LEU A 101 -18.49 -5.08 16.20
N ALA A 102 -19.03 -4.23 15.33
CA ALA A 102 -20.32 -3.61 15.55
C ALA A 102 -21.44 -4.45 14.91
N SER A 103 -22.47 -4.78 15.68
CA SER A 103 -23.65 -5.51 15.20
C SER A 103 -24.63 -4.63 14.43
N ALA A 104 -24.53 -3.31 14.59
CA ALA A 104 -25.32 -2.32 13.86
C ALA A 104 -24.67 -0.93 13.98
N TYR A 105 -25.03 -0.05 13.05
CA TYR A 105 -24.69 1.36 13.12
C TYR A 105 -25.87 2.24 12.66
N ALA A 106 -25.87 3.51 13.08
CA ALA A 106 -26.88 4.48 12.67
C ALA A 106 -26.33 5.90 12.64
N TRP A 107 -26.65 6.63 11.58
CA TRP A 107 -26.42 8.06 11.48
C TRP A 107 -27.62 8.87 12.02
N SER A 108 -27.35 9.98 12.68
CA SER A 108 -28.37 11.00 12.94
C SER A 108 -28.84 11.64 11.63
N SER A 109 -30.04 12.22 11.62
CA SER A 109 -30.62 12.87 10.44
C SER A 109 -29.80 14.03 9.87
N ASN A 110 -28.98 14.68 10.71
CA ASN A 110 -28.08 15.76 10.32
C ASN A 110 -26.65 15.27 10.01
N THR A 111 -26.43 13.96 9.97
CA THR A 111 -25.15 13.29 9.69
C THR A 111 -23.95 13.74 10.56
N LYS A 112 -24.24 14.33 11.74
CA LYS A 112 -23.19 14.76 12.68
C LYS A 112 -22.96 13.81 13.84
N THR A 113 -23.71 12.71 13.89
CA THR A 113 -23.54 11.68 14.92
C THR A 113 -23.64 10.31 14.27
N LEU A 114 -22.62 9.50 14.47
CA LEU A 114 -22.60 8.10 14.10
C LEU A 114 -22.60 7.27 15.38
N THR A 115 -23.51 6.32 15.49
CA THR A 115 -23.61 5.43 16.66
C THR A 115 -23.42 4.00 16.22
N PHE A 116 -22.43 3.30 16.80
CA PHE A 116 -22.25 1.86 16.64
C PHE A 116 -22.84 1.13 17.85
N THR A 117 -23.48 0.00 17.60
CA THR A 117 -23.88 -0.96 18.64
C THR A 117 -22.86 -2.09 18.64
N ILE A 118 -22.08 -2.22 19.69
CA ILE A 118 -20.99 -3.18 19.80
C ILE A 118 -21.54 -4.58 20.03
N ARG A 119 -20.96 -5.55 19.32
CA ARG A 119 -21.35 -6.96 19.36
C ARG A 119 -21.07 -7.56 20.75
N ALA A 120 -22.06 -8.23 21.32
CA ALA A 120 -21.91 -8.90 22.59
C ALA A 120 -21.25 -10.27 22.44
N GLY A 121 -20.48 -10.71 23.46
CA GLY A 121 -19.92 -12.04 23.55
C GLY A 121 -18.58 -12.22 22.81
N VAL A 122 -18.08 -11.22 22.10
CA VAL A 122 -16.74 -11.21 21.51
C VAL A 122 -15.69 -11.22 22.63
N LYS A 123 -14.59 -11.93 22.39
CA LYS A 123 -13.44 -11.98 23.30
C LYS A 123 -12.14 -11.72 22.54
N TRP A 124 -11.22 -11.09 23.20
CA TRP A 124 -9.82 -11.07 22.81
C TRP A 124 -9.24 -12.49 22.87
N SER A 125 -8.19 -12.75 22.13
CA SER A 125 -7.54 -14.07 22.02
C SER A 125 -6.94 -14.57 23.34
N ASP A 126 -6.74 -13.70 24.32
CA ASP A 126 -6.36 -14.05 25.71
C ASP A 126 -7.55 -14.35 26.64
N GLY A 127 -8.77 -14.25 26.13
CA GLY A 127 -10.02 -14.55 26.86
C GLY A 127 -10.68 -13.35 27.53
N VAL A 128 -10.06 -12.18 27.55
CA VAL A 128 -10.66 -10.95 28.09
C VAL A 128 -11.85 -10.55 27.20
N PRO A 129 -13.00 -10.13 27.76
CA PRO A 129 -14.13 -9.67 26.96
C PRO A 129 -13.80 -8.41 26.16
N PHE A 130 -14.15 -8.39 24.88
CA PHE A 130 -14.18 -7.18 24.06
C PHE A 130 -15.43 -6.35 24.40
N THR A 131 -15.26 -5.05 24.53
CA THR A 131 -16.32 -4.13 24.95
C THR A 131 -16.30 -2.81 24.19
N ALA A 132 -17.33 -1.99 24.38
CA ALA A 132 -17.38 -0.63 23.87
C ALA A 132 -16.24 0.28 24.38
N ASN A 133 -15.63 -0.06 25.54
CA ASN A 133 -14.50 0.70 26.07
C ASN A 133 -13.25 0.51 25.22
N ASP A 134 -13.03 -0.67 24.66
CA ASP A 134 -11.88 -0.93 23.76
C ASP A 134 -11.97 -0.03 22.52
N VAL A 135 -13.19 0.15 21.97
CA VAL A 135 -13.41 1.06 20.85
C VAL A 135 -13.11 2.50 21.24
N ILE A 136 -13.65 2.97 22.39
CA ILE A 136 -13.38 4.33 22.87
C ILE A 136 -11.90 4.53 23.12
N PHE A 137 -11.27 3.57 23.79
CA PHE A 137 -9.84 3.59 24.06
C PHE A 137 -9.01 3.72 22.77
N THR A 138 -9.35 2.92 21.74
CA THR A 138 -8.65 2.98 20.44
C THR A 138 -8.69 4.40 19.86
N PHE A 139 -9.88 4.99 19.76
CA PHE A 139 -10.00 6.36 19.21
C PHE A 139 -9.41 7.44 20.12
N ASP A 140 -9.43 7.28 21.44
CA ASP A 140 -8.73 8.18 22.36
C ASP A 140 -7.21 8.05 22.26
N LEU A 141 -6.70 6.86 21.97
CA LEU A 141 -5.29 6.62 21.67
C LEU A 141 -4.87 7.38 20.40
N LEU A 142 -5.61 7.26 19.30
CA LEU A 142 -5.37 8.02 18.06
C LEU A 142 -5.42 9.54 18.30
N LYS A 143 -6.29 10.01 19.17
CA LYS A 143 -6.36 11.42 19.55
C LYS A 143 -5.14 11.90 20.32
N LYS A 144 -4.68 11.07 21.23
CA LYS A 144 -3.53 11.38 22.10
C LYS A 144 -2.21 11.34 21.33
N ASP A 145 -2.10 10.44 20.40
CA ASP A 145 -0.93 10.26 19.55
C ASP A 145 -1.32 10.35 18.06
N PRO A 146 -1.25 11.56 17.46
CA PRO A 146 -1.65 11.77 16.08
C PRO A 146 -0.83 10.97 15.04
N ALA A 147 0.34 10.44 15.39
CA ALA A 147 1.12 9.57 14.51
C ALA A 147 0.43 8.22 14.24
N LEU A 148 -0.52 7.84 15.10
CA LEU A 148 -1.33 6.63 14.93
C LEU A 148 -2.63 6.89 14.17
N ASP A 149 -3.04 8.16 13.97
CA ASP A 149 -4.26 8.54 13.25
C ASP A 149 -4.00 8.63 11.74
N LEU A 150 -3.66 7.49 11.13
CA LEU A 150 -3.26 7.36 9.73
C LEU A 150 -4.29 7.98 8.78
N ASN A 151 -5.57 7.86 9.13
CA ASN A 151 -6.69 8.38 8.34
C ASN A 151 -7.15 9.80 8.73
N SER A 152 -6.45 10.43 9.67
CA SER A 152 -6.78 11.79 10.16
C SER A 152 -8.23 11.94 10.63
N VAL A 153 -8.79 10.91 11.31
CA VAL A 153 -10.19 10.89 11.74
C VAL A 153 -10.48 11.98 12.76
N TRP A 154 -9.50 12.37 13.58
CA TRP A 154 -9.65 13.45 14.54
C TRP A 154 -9.66 14.85 13.91
N SER A 155 -9.36 14.98 12.63
CA SER A 155 -9.59 16.23 11.90
C SER A 155 -11.07 16.61 11.89
N VAL A 156 -11.97 15.62 11.84
CA VAL A 156 -13.45 15.81 11.77
C VAL A 156 -14.19 15.45 13.05
N LEU A 157 -13.64 14.58 13.91
CA LEU A 157 -14.26 14.19 15.17
C LEU A 157 -14.14 15.28 16.24
N SER A 158 -15.20 15.44 17.04
CA SER A 158 -15.20 16.27 18.25
C SER A 158 -15.12 15.43 19.52
N SER A 159 -15.79 14.26 19.54
CA SER A 159 -15.73 13.32 20.67
C SER A 159 -16.12 11.91 20.24
N VAL A 160 -15.62 10.92 21.00
CA VAL A 160 -16.09 9.54 21.01
C VAL A 160 -16.51 9.23 22.44
N SER A 161 -17.68 8.61 22.66
CA SER A 161 -18.20 8.41 24.01
C SER A 161 -19.14 7.21 24.12
N LEU A 162 -19.23 6.65 25.32
CA LEU A 162 -20.14 5.55 25.64
C LEU A 162 -21.60 6.06 25.79
N LYS A 163 -22.53 5.31 25.23
CA LYS A 163 -23.98 5.49 25.46
C LYS A 163 -24.58 4.17 25.93
N GLY A 164 -25.07 4.16 27.13
CA GLY A 164 -25.53 2.90 27.76
C GLY A 164 -24.36 2.00 28.07
N THR A 165 -24.48 0.70 27.78
CA THR A 165 -23.46 -0.32 28.09
C THR A 165 -22.68 -0.81 26.87
N ASN A 166 -23.23 -0.63 25.65
CA ASN A 166 -22.68 -1.24 24.44
C ASN A 166 -22.80 -0.35 23.17
N GLN A 167 -23.13 0.92 23.32
CA GLN A 167 -23.13 1.84 22.18
C GLN A 167 -21.96 2.82 22.28
N VAL A 168 -21.28 3.03 21.16
CA VAL A 168 -20.25 4.04 21.00
C VAL A 168 -20.77 5.12 20.07
N VAL A 169 -20.71 6.37 20.53
CA VAL A 169 -21.20 7.54 19.81
C VAL A 169 -20.04 8.38 19.35
N PHE A 170 -19.89 8.51 18.04
CA PHE A 170 -18.95 9.40 17.36
C PHE A 170 -19.65 10.71 17.03
N GLN A 171 -19.16 11.80 17.60
CA GLN A 171 -19.69 13.14 17.35
C GLN A 171 -18.75 13.88 16.41
N PHE A 172 -19.27 14.38 15.31
CA PHE A 172 -18.53 15.14 14.31
C PHE A 172 -18.66 16.65 14.52
N LYS A 173 -17.62 17.42 14.20
CA LYS A 173 -17.62 18.90 14.18
C LYS A 173 -18.63 19.42 13.16
N THR A 174 -18.61 18.79 11.97
CA THR A 174 -19.54 19.03 10.85
C THR A 174 -20.01 17.68 10.32
N ALA A 175 -20.90 17.64 9.33
CA ALA A 175 -21.17 16.41 8.60
C ALA A 175 -19.87 15.88 7.96
N ALA A 176 -19.62 14.58 8.00
CA ALA A 176 -18.40 13.96 7.49
C ALA A 176 -18.65 12.49 7.10
N THR A 177 -19.66 12.25 6.27
CA THR A 177 -20.11 10.89 5.94
C THR A 177 -19.05 9.99 5.27
N PRO A 178 -18.10 10.48 4.46
CA PRO A 178 -17.02 9.63 3.92
C PRO A 178 -16.10 9.07 5.00
N TYR A 179 -15.99 9.75 6.15
CA TYR A 179 -15.18 9.24 7.26
C TYR A 179 -15.76 7.98 7.92
N PHE A 180 -16.97 7.56 7.51
CA PHE A 180 -17.49 6.24 7.87
C PHE A 180 -16.53 5.12 7.49
N TYR A 181 -16.01 5.13 6.27
CA TYR A 181 -15.05 4.16 5.78
C TYR A 181 -13.83 4.09 6.69
N TYR A 182 -13.15 5.20 6.90
CA TYR A 182 -11.97 5.26 7.76
C TYR A 182 -12.21 4.85 9.22
N ILE A 183 -13.39 5.18 9.78
CA ILE A 183 -13.73 4.86 11.18
C ILE A 183 -14.23 3.43 11.33
N ALA A 184 -15.03 2.95 10.39
CA ALA A 184 -15.75 1.69 10.53
C ALA A 184 -14.97 0.49 9.98
N ASP A 185 -14.20 0.70 8.91
CA ASP A 185 -13.48 -0.31 8.15
C ASP A 185 -11.97 -0.21 8.36
N GLU A 186 -11.37 0.95 8.10
CA GLU A 186 -9.92 1.16 8.06
C GLU A 186 -9.26 1.43 9.43
N THR A 187 -10.01 1.33 10.53
CA THR A 187 -9.45 1.50 11.87
C THR A 187 -9.53 0.20 12.64
N PRO A 188 -8.43 -0.55 12.81
CA PRO A 188 -8.38 -1.75 13.64
C PRO A 188 -8.59 -1.41 15.11
N ILE A 189 -9.37 -2.22 15.82
CA ILE A 189 -9.63 -2.00 17.24
C ILE A 189 -8.60 -2.77 18.07
N VAL A 190 -7.99 -2.10 19.04
CA VAL A 190 -6.94 -2.67 19.91
C VAL A 190 -7.38 -2.81 21.37
N PRO A 191 -6.84 -3.81 22.12
CA PRO A 191 -7.26 -4.11 23.49
C PRO A 191 -6.76 -3.05 24.48
N GLU A 192 -7.68 -2.35 25.16
CA GLU A 192 -7.36 -1.38 26.21
C GLU A 192 -6.45 -1.96 27.29
N HIS A 193 -6.74 -3.20 27.74
CA HIS A 193 -6.03 -3.83 28.87
C HIS A 193 -4.54 -4.15 28.55
N ILE A 194 -4.14 -4.13 27.28
CA ILE A 194 -2.74 -4.24 26.83
C ILE A 194 -2.19 -2.87 26.48
N TRP A 195 -2.81 -2.16 25.53
CA TRP A 195 -2.30 -0.94 24.91
C TRP A 195 -2.25 0.26 25.87
N SER A 196 -3.10 0.30 26.90
CA SER A 196 -3.02 1.33 27.95
C SER A 196 -1.70 1.32 28.74
N LYS A 197 -0.95 0.24 28.67
CA LYS A 197 0.33 0.07 29.37
C LYS A 197 1.56 0.40 28.50
N ILE A 198 1.34 0.61 27.20
CA ILE A 198 2.41 0.90 26.24
C ILE A 198 2.76 2.38 26.36
N SER A 199 4.03 2.67 26.63
CA SER A 199 4.51 4.05 26.84
C SER A 199 4.70 4.81 25.54
N ASP A 200 5.06 4.10 24.47
CA ASP A 200 5.29 4.62 23.12
C ASP A 200 4.58 3.71 22.09
N PRO A 201 3.29 3.94 21.85
CA PRO A 201 2.52 3.12 20.92
C PRO A 201 3.00 3.21 19.46
N ALA A 202 3.56 4.34 19.04
CA ALA A 202 4.00 4.54 17.67
C ALA A 202 5.22 3.68 17.29
N THR A 203 6.05 3.31 18.26
CA THR A 203 7.22 2.46 18.04
C THR A 203 7.08 1.04 18.60
N TYR A 204 5.91 0.73 19.15
CA TYR A 204 5.63 -0.59 19.72
C TYR A 204 5.52 -1.65 18.61
N LEU A 205 6.37 -2.68 18.68
CA LEU A 205 6.39 -3.73 17.63
C LEU A 205 5.22 -4.72 17.72
N ASP A 206 4.60 -4.85 18.89
CA ASP A 206 3.53 -5.82 19.13
C ASP A 206 3.87 -7.25 18.68
N ALA A 207 5.03 -7.75 19.10
CA ALA A 207 5.54 -9.06 18.67
C ALA A 207 4.67 -10.27 19.08
N ALA A 208 3.68 -10.07 19.92
CA ALA A 208 2.72 -11.08 20.37
C ALA A 208 1.31 -10.47 20.45
N PRO A 209 0.69 -10.16 19.32
CA PRO A 209 -0.55 -9.41 19.26
C PRO A 209 -1.72 -10.17 19.87
N ILE A 210 -2.58 -9.46 20.59
CA ILE A 210 -3.83 -9.96 21.16
C ILE A 210 -4.99 -9.28 20.42
N GLY A 211 -5.66 -10.03 19.57
CA GLY A 211 -6.74 -9.55 18.71
C GLY A 211 -8.06 -10.30 18.90
N THR A 212 -9.09 -9.85 18.21
CA THR A 212 -10.41 -10.52 18.16
C THR A 212 -10.55 -11.42 16.93
N GLY A 213 -9.63 -11.32 15.99
CA GLY A 213 -9.69 -11.91 14.65
C GLY A 213 -9.64 -13.43 14.61
N PRO A 214 -9.83 -14.00 13.40
CA PRO A 214 -9.90 -15.44 13.18
C PRO A 214 -8.60 -16.18 13.52
N TYR A 215 -7.47 -15.49 13.56
CA TYR A 215 -6.17 -16.09 13.82
C TYR A 215 -5.39 -15.37 14.93
N THR A 216 -4.40 -16.09 15.45
CA THR A 216 -3.35 -15.56 16.32
C THR A 216 -1.99 -15.85 15.67
N VAL A 217 -0.99 -15.04 15.96
CA VAL A 217 0.38 -15.31 15.52
C VAL A 217 0.93 -16.48 16.32
N GLY A 218 1.12 -17.62 15.68
CA GLY A 218 1.69 -18.82 16.29
C GLY A 218 3.21 -18.77 16.33
N LYS A 219 3.86 -18.41 15.21
CA LYS A 219 5.30 -18.27 15.10
C LYS A 219 5.65 -17.30 13.98
N CYS A 220 6.59 -16.42 14.24
CA CYS A 220 7.22 -15.60 13.22
C CYS A 220 8.72 -15.84 13.14
N THR A 221 9.24 -15.88 11.93
CA THR A 221 10.66 -15.84 11.57
C THR A 221 10.82 -14.94 10.36
N PRO A 222 12.04 -14.46 10.04
CA PRO A 222 12.25 -13.68 8.82
C PRO A 222 11.77 -14.35 7.52
N GLN A 223 11.66 -15.69 7.49
CA GLN A 223 11.28 -16.43 6.28
C GLN A 223 9.82 -16.87 6.26
N ASN A 224 9.11 -16.86 7.39
CA ASN A 224 7.74 -17.32 7.42
C ASN A 224 7.00 -16.86 8.67
N ILE A 225 5.72 -16.47 8.50
CA ILE A 225 4.78 -16.31 9.59
C ILE A 225 3.84 -17.53 9.57
N THR A 226 3.56 -18.06 10.76
CA THR A 226 2.55 -19.11 10.95
C THR A 226 1.43 -18.54 11.80
N TYR A 227 0.25 -18.45 11.23
CA TYR A 227 -0.97 -18.12 11.95
C TYR A 227 -1.67 -19.41 12.40
N THR A 228 -2.23 -19.38 13.59
CA THR A 228 -3.02 -20.48 14.17
C THR A 228 -4.44 -20.00 14.43
N ALA A 229 -5.42 -20.81 14.06
CA ALA A 229 -6.82 -20.45 14.27
C ALA A 229 -7.10 -20.07 15.73
N ASN A 230 -7.75 -18.94 15.94
CA ASN A 230 -8.14 -18.44 17.26
C ASN A 230 -9.28 -19.29 17.82
N PRO A 231 -9.08 -20.05 18.91
CA PRO A 231 -10.13 -20.91 19.47
C PRO A 231 -11.28 -20.13 20.13
N LEU A 232 -11.08 -18.82 20.34
CA LEU A 232 -12.05 -17.92 20.96
C LEU A 232 -12.74 -17.01 19.92
N TYR A 233 -12.50 -17.27 18.62
CA TYR A 233 -13.09 -16.46 17.57
C TYR A 233 -14.62 -16.43 17.67
N TRP A 234 -15.18 -15.24 17.52
CA TRP A 234 -16.59 -14.97 17.79
C TRP A 234 -17.55 -15.52 16.72
N GLN A 235 -17.08 -15.84 15.53
CA GLN A 235 -17.89 -16.45 14.48
C GLN A 235 -17.88 -17.98 14.62
N PRO A 236 -19.04 -18.63 14.92
CA PRO A 236 -19.07 -20.05 15.24
C PRO A 236 -18.59 -20.92 14.06
N GLY A 237 -17.62 -21.77 14.33
CA GLY A 237 -17.09 -22.76 13.38
C GLY A 237 -16.13 -22.19 12.34
N LEU A 238 -15.69 -20.94 12.47
CA LEU A 238 -14.65 -20.30 11.70
C LEU A 238 -13.39 -20.10 12.56
N PRO A 239 -12.22 -19.92 11.94
CA PRO A 239 -11.95 -20.21 10.53
C PRO A 239 -11.92 -21.72 10.28
N LYS A 240 -12.08 -22.13 9.00
CA LYS A 240 -12.06 -23.57 8.62
C LYS A 240 -10.64 -24.12 8.52
N TYR A 241 -9.70 -23.32 8.07
CA TYR A 241 -8.28 -23.64 8.09
C TYR A 241 -7.72 -23.44 9.50
N LYS A 242 -6.95 -24.42 9.99
CA LYS A 242 -6.39 -24.38 11.35
C LYS A 242 -5.01 -23.72 11.41
N THR A 243 -4.34 -23.68 10.28
CA THR A 243 -3.03 -23.06 10.14
C THR A 243 -2.96 -22.33 8.80
N VAL A 244 -2.40 -21.11 8.83
CA VAL A 244 -2.06 -20.36 7.64
C VAL A 244 -0.56 -20.10 7.67
N TYR A 245 0.11 -20.39 6.57
CA TYR A 245 1.52 -20.09 6.35
C TYR A 245 1.65 -18.90 5.45
N TYR A 246 2.58 -18.04 5.79
CA TYR A 246 2.88 -16.84 5.03
C TYR A 246 4.40 -16.72 4.85
N PRO A 247 4.99 -17.40 3.84
CA PRO A 247 6.40 -17.29 3.53
C PRO A 247 6.75 -15.89 3.03
N SER A 248 7.99 -15.44 3.24
CA SER A 248 8.50 -14.20 2.68
C SER A 248 9.29 -14.47 1.41
N PHE A 249 9.12 -13.63 0.40
CA PHE A 249 9.88 -13.67 -0.84
C PHE A 249 10.51 -12.30 -1.12
N LEU A 250 11.75 -12.31 -1.60
CA LEU A 250 12.49 -11.09 -1.93
C LEU A 250 12.22 -10.60 -3.36
N SER A 251 11.50 -11.38 -4.15
CA SER A 251 11.14 -11.07 -5.54
C SER A 251 10.08 -12.04 -6.08
N ASN A 252 9.37 -11.64 -7.13
CA ASN A 252 8.33 -12.45 -7.77
C ASN A 252 8.78 -13.86 -8.25
N PRO A 253 9.98 -14.10 -8.84
CA PRO A 253 10.27 -15.41 -9.41
C PRO A 253 10.18 -16.60 -8.46
N PRO A 254 10.72 -16.59 -7.21
CA PRO A 254 10.55 -17.71 -6.29
C PRO A 254 9.10 -17.88 -5.81
N ALA A 255 8.37 -16.78 -5.57
CA ALA A 255 6.95 -16.82 -5.22
C ALA A 255 6.12 -17.44 -6.37
N ASN A 256 6.37 -17.01 -7.61
CA ASN A 256 5.73 -17.57 -8.80
C ASN A 256 5.96 -19.09 -8.95
N GLU A 257 7.14 -19.58 -8.56
CA GLU A 257 7.45 -21.01 -8.59
C GLU A 257 6.60 -21.80 -7.58
N ASP A 258 6.42 -21.29 -6.36
CA ASP A 258 5.61 -21.93 -5.32
C ASP A 258 4.14 -22.05 -5.74
N LEU A 259 3.58 -21.02 -6.34
CA LEU A 259 2.24 -21.07 -6.94
C LEU A 259 2.15 -22.08 -8.09
N ALA A 260 3.11 -22.05 -9.02
CA ALA A 260 3.11 -22.93 -10.19
C ALA A 260 3.28 -24.42 -9.82
N ASN A 261 3.96 -24.70 -8.73
CA ASN A 261 4.17 -26.05 -8.19
C ASN A 261 3.03 -26.51 -7.28
N GLY A 262 2.08 -25.62 -6.91
CA GLY A 262 0.97 -25.92 -6.02
C GLY A 262 1.34 -25.95 -4.54
N THR A 263 2.52 -25.44 -4.15
CA THR A 263 2.93 -25.26 -2.76
C THR A 263 2.05 -24.22 -2.09
N ALA A 264 1.80 -23.10 -2.74
CA ALA A 264 0.83 -22.10 -2.32
C ALA A 264 -0.53 -22.30 -3.03
N GLN A 265 -1.60 -21.98 -2.32
CA GLN A 265 -2.97 -22.07 -2.84
C GLN A 265 -3.57 -20.70 -3.19
N TRP A 266 -3.01 -19.64 -2.64
CA TRP A 266 -3.45 -18.26 -2.85
C TRP A 266 -2.22 -17.39 -3.03
N GLY A 267 -2.17 -16.63 -4.11
CA GLY A 267 -1.09 -15.72 -4.44
C GLY A 267 -1.59 -14.33 -4.77
N SER A 268 -0.74 -13.34 -4.55
CA SER A 268 -0.99 -11.94 -4.87
C SER A 268 0.29 -11.30 -5.40
N GLN A 269 0.67 -11.66 -6.64
CA GLN A 269 1.91 -11.17 -7.23
C GLN A 269 1.89 -11.18 -8.76
N PHE A 270 2.78 -10.40 -9.34
CA PHE A 270 3.00 -10.36 -10.78
C PHE A 270 3.60 -11.66 -11.32
N ILE A 271 2.97 -12.25 -12.34
CA ILE A 271 3.46 -13.44 -13.05
C ILE A 271 3.54 -13.15 -14.54
N PRO A 272 4.74 -12.93 -15.11
CA PRO A 272 4.90 -12.78 -16.55
C PRO A 272 4.32 -13.97 -17.32
N ASN A 273 3.51 -13.70 -18.37
CA ASN A 273 2.84 -14.74 -19.15
C ASN A 273 2.10 -15.77 -18.26
N ILE A 274 1.25 -15.30 -17.36
CA ILE A 274 0.53 -16.13 -16.38
C ILE A 274 -0.19 -17.32 -17.01
N LYS A 275 -0.70 -17.16 -18.24
CA LYS A 275 -1.36 -18.24 -18.97
C LYS A 275 -0.43 -19.43 -19.21
N GLY A 276 0.80 -19.18 -19.61
CA GLY A 276 1.79 -20.23 -19.87
C GLY A 276 2.45 -20.74 -18.60
N TYR A 277 2.70 -19.86 -17.65
CA TYR A 277 3.48 -20.17 -16.46
C TYR A 277 2.67 -20.83 -15.34
N TYR A 278 1.44 -20.34 -15.08
CA TYR A 278 0.59 -20.76 -13.97
C TYR A 278 -0.69 -21.48 -14.44
N LEU A 279 -1.53 -20.81 -15.24
CA LEU A 279 -2.87 -21.32 -15.58
C LEU A 279 -2.81 -22.64 -16.35
N SER A 280 -1.83 -22.83 -17.23
CA SER A 280 -1.68 -24.07 -18.01
C SER A 280 -1.22 -25.28 -17.19
N LYS A 281 -0.73 -25.08 -15.97
CA LYS A 281 -0.24 -26.18 -15.11
C LYS A 281 -1.36 -27.01 -14.51
N SER A 282 -2.51 -26.41 -14.27
CA SER A 282 -3.67 -27.11 -13.71
C SER A 282 -4.97 -26.44 -14.15
N PRO A 283 -6.04 -27.21 -14.45
CA PRO A 283 -7.37 -26.65 -14.68
C PRO A 283 -8.01 -26.03 -13.43
N ASN A 284 -7.39 -26.22 -12.27
CA ASN A 284 -7.82 -25.65 -11.00
C ASN A 284 -7.09 -24.33 -10.66
N ASN A 285 -6.13 -23.91 -11.48
CA ASN A 285 -5.44 -22.63 -11.31
C ASN A 285 -6.27 -21.54 -12.00
N HIS A 286 -6.52 -20.48 -11.28
CA HIS A 286 -7.32 -19.34 -11.71
C HIS A 286 -6.61 -18.03 -11.36
N ASP A 287 -6.98 -16.98 -12.08
CA ASP A 287 -6.57 -15.60 -11.82
C ASP A 287 -7.77 -14.66 -11.94
N TRP A 288 -7.66 -13.53 -11.25
CA TRP A 288 -8.59 -12.40 -11.40
C TRP A 288 -7.89 -11.14 -10.88
N PHE A 289 -7.90 -10.09 -11.67
CA PHE A 289 -7.18 -8.83 -11.41
C PHE A 289 -8.15 -7.64 -11.47
N PRO A 290 -8.98 -7.42 -10.43
CA PRO A 290 -9.84 -6.24 -10.39
C PRO A 290 -9.01 -4.98 -10.19
N PRO A 291 -9.23 -3.89 -10.95
CA PRO A 291 -8.60 -2.60 -10.69
C PRO A 291 -9.07 -2.00 -9.37
N ILE A 292 -8.12 -1.54 -8.55
CA ILE A 292 -8.37 -1.05 -7.19
C ILE A 292 -7.86 0.37 -6.94
N ALA A 293 -6.79 0.78 -7.61
CA ALA A 293 -6.11 2.05 -7.42
C ALA A 293 -5.36 2.47 -8.70
N ASN A 294 -4.37 3.35 -8.58
CA ASN A 294 -3.39 3.65 -9.63
C ASN A 294 -1.96 3.43 -9.14
N VAL A 295 -1.05 3.05 -10.04
CA VAL A 295 0.39 3.14 -9.81
C VAL A 295 0.89 4.46 -10.39
N SER A 296 1.52 5.28 -9.56
CA SER A 296 1.86 6.65 -9.89
C SER A 296 3.34 6.99 -9.69
N ILE A 297 3.82 7.96 -10.47
CA ILE A 297 5.07 8.65 -10.16
C ILE A 297 4.76 9.78 -9.18
N PHE A 298 5.25 9.66 -7.96
CA PHE A 298 5.20 10.68 -6.92
C PHE A 298 6.37 11.65 -7.04
N PHE A 299 6.09 12.94 -7.02
CA PHE A 299 7.10 14.00 -7.02
C PHE A 299 7.35 14.49 -5.60
N ASN A 300 8.58 14.59 -5.15
CA ASN A 300 8.84 15.40 -3.97
C ASN A 300 8.72 16.90 -4.35
N LEU A 301 7.56 17.50 -4.11
CA LEU A 301 7.26 18.89 -4.46
C LEU A 301 8.05 19.91 -3.62
N LYS A 302 8.84 19.48 -2.63
CA LYS A 302 9.81 20.34 -1.93
C LYS A 302 11.11 20.50 -2.71
N ASN A 303 11.35 19.66 -3.72
CA ASN A 303 12.44 19.85 -4.67
C ASN A 303 12.07 20.97 -5.68
N PRO A 304 12.86 22.06 -5.81
CA PRO A 304 12.49 23.19 -6.65
C PRO A 304 12.32 22.87 -8.13
N LEU A 305 13.06 21.88 -8.68
CA LEU A 305 12.93 21.46 -10.08
C LEU A 305 11.62 20.66 -10.27
N LEU A 306 11.27 19.80 -9.33
CA LEU A 306 10.04 19.00 -9.37
C LEU A 306 8.80 19.84 -9.00
N ALA A 307 8.96 20.90 -8.20
CA ALA A 307 7.91 21.89 -7.96
C ALA A 307 7.57 22.71 -9.21
N ASN A 308 8.45 22.72 -10.23
CA ASN A 308 8.18 23.40 -11.49
C ASN A 308 7.14 22.65 -12.33
N LEU A 309 5.96 23.23 -12.50
CA LEU A 309 4.85 22.63 -13.23
C LEU A 309 5.24 22.18 -14.66
N ALA A 310 6.07 22.97 -15.36
CA ALA A 310 6.48 22.61 -16.72
C ALA A 310 7.30 21.31 -16.77
N VAL A 311 8.09 21.01 -15.73
CA VAL A 311 8.83 19.74 -15.63
C VAL A 311 7.86 18.58 -15.48
N ARG A 312 6.90 18.66 -14.56
CA ARG A 312 5.88 17.62 -14.34
C ARG A 312 5.00 17.40 -15.57
N GLN A 313 4.54 18.48 -16.21
CA GLN A 313 3.77 18.41 -17.46
C GLN A 313 4.58 17.77 -18.60
N ALA A 314 5.86 18.12 -18.72
CA ALA A 314 6.73 17.50 -19.72
C ALA A 314 6.90 15.99 -19.47
N MET A 315 7.10 15.57 -18.23
CA MET A 315 7.15 14.15 -17.89
C MET A 315 5.83 13.45 -18.23
N ALA A 316 4.69 14.04 -17.88
CA ALA A 316 3.37 13.47 -18.18
C ALA A 316 3.11 13.29 -19.70
N TYR A 317 3.62 14.21 -20.55
CA TYR A 317 3.56 14.04 -22.02
C TYR A 317 4.59 13.07 -22.58
N ALA A 318 5.69 12.83 -21.86
CA ALA A 318 6.78 11.97 -22.32
C ALA A 318 6.53 10.49 -22.06
N ILE A 319 5.65 10.13 -21.14
CA ILE A 319 5.36 8.74 -20.75
C ILE A 319 4.27 8.15 -21.63
N ASN A 320 4.60 7.02 -22.28
CA ASN A 320 3.69 6.25 -23.12
C ASN A 320 3.00 5.16 -22.27
N ARG A 321 2.00 5.55 -21.48
CA ARG A 321 1.25 4.65 -20.60
C ARG A 321 0.79 3.34 -21.29
N PRO A 322 0.23 3.36 -22.53
CA PRO A 322 -0.07 2.13 -23.25
C PRO A 322 1.13 1.20 -23.48
N LEU A 323 2.33 1.75 -23.64
CA LEU A 323 3.55 0.94 -23.82
C LEU A 323 3.99 0.34 -22.47
N VAL A 324 3.96 1.13 -21.39
CA VAL A 324 4.24 0.66 -20.03
C VAL A 324 3.30 -0.49 -19.70
N SER A 325 1.98 -0.30 -19.80
CA SER A 325 0.98 -1.33 -19.59
C SER A 325 1.23 -2.60 -20.41
N SER A 326 1.47 -2.48 -21.72
CA SER A 326 1.56 -3.65 -22.60
C SER A 326 2.87 -4.42 -22.49
N ILE A 327 3.97 -3.78 -22.11
CA ILE A 327 5.31 -4.37 -22.06
C ILE A 327 5.77 -4.57 -20.61
N GLY A 328 5.62 -3.59 -19.72
CA GLY A 328 5.98 -3.67 -18.30
C GLY A 328 5.06 -4.64 -17.58
N GLU A 329 3.77 -4.41 -17.71
CA GLU A 329 2.69 -5.11 -17.03
C GLU A 329 2.08 -6.28 -17.84
N TYR A 330 2.64 -6.63 -18.98
CA TYR A 330 2.07 -7.67 -19.87
C TYR A 330 0.59 -7.45 -20.23
N GLY A 331 0.09 -6.23 -20.09
CA GLY A 331 -1.30 -5.85 -20.33
C GLY A 331 -2.28 -6.25 -19.21
N TYR A 332 -1.80 -6.66 -18.06
CA TYR A 332 -2.65 -6.99 -16.90
C TYR A 332 -3.17 -5.73 -16.20
N GLU A 333 -2.33 -4.72 -16.12
CA GLU A 333 -2.68 -3.40 -15.61
C GLU A 333 -3.02 -2.43 -16.75
N PRO A 334 -4.26 -1.93 -16.82
CA PRO A 334 -4.65 -0.97 -17.84
C PRO A 334 -3.87 0.36 -17.71
N PRO A 335 -3.70 1.10 -18.82
CA PRO A 335 -3.11 2.44 -18.74
C PRO A 335 -3.98 3.38 -17.90
N ALA A 336 -3.44 3.96 -16.85
CA ALA A 336 -4.13 4.96 -16.04
C ALA A 336 -4.33 6.29 -16.81
N ASN A 337 -5.26 7.09 -16.34
CA ASN A 337 -5.51 8.41 -16.88
C ASN A 337 -5.12 9.51 -15.88
N GLN A 338 -4.81 10.71 -16.36
CA GLN A 338 -4.31 11.81 -15.53
C GLN A 338 -5.37 12.42 -14.59
N THR A 339 -6.63 11.99 -14.66
CA THR A 339 -7.66 12.43 -13.69
C THR A 339 -7.52 11.76 -12.34
N ASP A 340 -6.78 10.66 -12.30
CA ASP A 340 -6.56 9.80 -11.14
C ASP A 340 -7.83 9.02 -10.72
N ILE A 341 -8.76 8.85 -11.61
CA ILE A 341 -9.98 8.07 -11.37
C ILE A 341 -9.81 6.68 -11.95
N VAL A 342 -9.89 5.65 -11.11
CA VAL A 342 -9.80 4.23 -11.49
C VAL A 342 -10.93 3.83 -12.44
N THR A 343 -10.57 3.20 -13.53
CA THR A 343 -11.50 2.71 -14.54
C THR A 343 -11.34 1.18 -14.75
N PRO A 344 -12.39 0.44 -15.07
CA PRO A 344 -13.74 0.89 -15.37
C PRO A 344 -14.61 1.21 -14.14
N THR A 345 -14.15 0.90 -12.91
CA THR A 345 -14.93 0.96 -11.67
C THR A 345 -15.64 2.30 -11.52
N PHE A 346 -14.90 3.40 -11.65
CA PHE A 346 -15.43 4.75 -11.49
C PHE A 346 -15.52 5.55 -12.81
N SER A 347 -15.57 4.88 -13.98
CA SER A 347 -15.61 5.54 -15.30
C SER A 347 -16.68 6.63 -15.42
N SER A 348 -17.84 6.44 -14.76
CA SER A 348 -18.92 7.42 -14.76
C SER A 348 -18.55 8.73 -14.06
N TRP A 349 -17.50 8.74 -13.25
CA TRP A 349 -16.99 9.92 -12.53
C TRP A 349 -15.97 10.72 -13.34
N VAL A 350 -15.39 10.16 -14.41
CA VAL A 350 -14.43 10.88 -15.24
C VAL A 350 -15.11 12.02 -16.01
N ASN A 351 -14.61 13.23 -15.86
CA ASN A 351 -15.06 14.37 -16.65
C ASN A 351 -14.38 14.38 -18.01
N GLN A 352 -15.05 13.83 -19.01
CA GLN A 352 -14.52 13.67 -20.36
C GLN A 352 -14.14 15.02 -21.02
N GLY A 353 -14.81 16.11 -20.65
CA GLY A 353 -14.49 17.45 -21.13
C GLY A 353 -13.14 17.96 -20.62
N LEU A 354 -12.86 17.73 -19.32
CA LEU A 354 -11.59 18.07 -18.71
C LEU A 354 -10.47 17.15 -19.22
N ALA A 355 -10.68 15.86 -19.25
CA ALA A 355 -9.72 14.87 -19.76
C ALA A 355 -9.31 15.17 -21.20
N SER A 356 -10.26 15.52 -22.07
CA SER A 356 -9.99 15.93 -23.46
C SER A 356 -9.22 17.24 -23.57
N LYS A 357 -9.54 18.21 -22.71
CA LYS A 357 -8.90 19.54 -22.73
C LYS A 357 -7.43 19.51 -22.33
N TYR A 358 -7.11 18.81 -21.27
CA TYR A 358 -5.75 18.75 -20.71
C TYR A 358 -4.94 17.58 -21.25
N GLY A 359 -5.57 16.51 -21.67
CA GLY A 359 -5.08 15.22 -22.17
C GLY A 359 -3.56 15.09 -22.31
N TYR A 360 -2.94 14.37 -21.38
CA TYR A 360 -1.50 14.04 -21.43
C TYR A 360 -1.27 12.78 -22.28
N THR A 361 -1.81 12.77 -23.50
CA THR A 361 -1.48 11.75 -24.48
C THR A 361 0.00 11.83 -24.82
N TYR A 362 0.66 10.70 -24.95
CA TYR A 362 2.08 10.57 -25.27
C TYR A 362 2.47 11.48 -26.44
N ASN A 363 3.36 12.43 -26.19
CA ASN A 363 3.82 13.41 -27.16
C ASN A 363 5.20 13.99 -26.77
N PRO A 364 6.30 13.29 -27.10
CA PRO A 364 7.65 13.75 -26.77
C PRO A 364 8.00 15.15 -27.33
N SER A 365 7.48 15.50 -28.51
CA SER A 365 7.71 16.82 -29.10
C SER A 365 7.06 17.92 -28.27
N LYS A 366 5.85 17.68 -27.75
CA LYS A 366 5.16 18.60 -26.84
C LYS A 366 5.89 18.71 -25.50
N ALA A 367 6.39 17.59 -24.97
CA ALA A 367 7.19 17.57 -23.74
C ALA A 367 8.42 18.49 -23.86
N LYS A 368 9.21 18.34 -24.92
CA LYS A 368 10.36 19.23 -25.19
C LYS A 368 9.93 20.70 -25.32
N SER A 369 8.88 20.98 -26.08
CA SER A 369 8.37 22.34 -26.26
C SER A 369 7.91 22.98 -24.94
N VAL A 370 7.33 22.21 -24.02
CA VAL A 370 6.94 22.73 -22.69
C VAL A 370 8.17 23.12 -21.87
N LEU A 371 9.23 22.32 -21.89
CA LEU A 371 10.49 22.62 -21.20
C LEU A 371 11.19 23.86 -21.82
N GLU A 372 11.29 23.93 -23.14
CA GLU A 372 11.90 25.05 -23.86
C GLU A 372 11.18 26.38 -23.55
N LYS A 373 9.83 26.38 -23.56
CA LYS A 373 9.02 27.53 -23.19
C LYS A 373 9.21 27.96 -21.73
N ALA A 374 9.54 27.02 -20.85
CA ALA A 374 9.86 27.29 -19.45
C ALA A 374 11.33 27.77 -19.25
N GLY A 375 12.10 27.88 -20.34
CA GLY A 375 13.47 28.38 -20.32
C GLY A 375 14.53 27.30 -20.10
N PHE A 376 14.18 26.01 -20.23
CA PHE A 376 15.17 24.92 -20.24
C PHE A 376 15.85 24.83 -21.62
N THR A 377 17.11 24.47 -21.61
CA THR A 377 17.92 24.26 -22.83
C THR A 377 18.64 22.90 -22.73
N GLU A 378 18.80 22.24 -23.87
CA GLU A 378 19.49 20.95 -23.90
C GLU A 378 21.01 21.13 -23.88
N ASN A 379 21.70 20.42 -23.02
CA ASN A 379 23.15 20.40 -22.95
C ASN A 379 23.65 18.97 -22.69
N GLY A 380 24.32 18.38 -23.67
CA GLY A 380 24.83 17.02 -23.60
C GLY A 380 23.69 15.97 -23.43
N GLY A 381 22.55 16.18 -24.09
CA GLY A 381 21.40 15.27 -24.05
C GLY A 381 20.52 15.43 -22.81
N VAL A 382 20.78 16.43 -21.96
CA VAL A 382 19.98 16.69 -20.75
C VAL A 382 19.47 18.13 -20.77
N MET A 383 18.20 18.33 -20.50
CA MET A 383 17.60 19.64 -20.29
C MET A 383 18.10 20.26 -19.00
N GLN A 384 18.45 21.52 -19.03
CA GLN A 384 18.94 22.29 -17.89
C GLN A 384 18.45 23.73 -17.91
N LYS A 385 18.35 24.33 -16.72
CA LYS A 385 18.06 25.73 -16.52
C LYS A 385 18.89 26.25 -15.35
N ASP A 386 19.51 27.43 -15.50
CA ASP A 386 20.36 28.06 -14.48
C ASP A 386 21.47 27.10 -13.94
N GLY A 387 22.03 26.29 -14.83
CA GLY A 387 23.06 25.29 -14.50
C GLY A 387 22.52 24.01 -13.83
N GLN A 388 21.25 23.94 -13.51
CA GLN A 388 20.62 22.75 -12.90
C GLN A 388 20.06 21.83 -13.99
N LYS A 389 20.53 20.59 -14.01
CA LYS A 389 20.10 19.56 -14.96
C LYS A 389 18.84 18.86 -14.46
N LEU A 390 17.95 18.48 -15.39
CA LEU A 390 16.83 17.57 -15.09
C LEU A 390 17.35 16.15 -14.98
N SER A 391 17.89 15.82 -13.80
CA SER A 391 18.43 14.51 -13.47
C SER A 391 18.03 14.17 -12.05
N PHE A 392 17.31 13.05 -11.87
CA PHE A 392 16.69 12.65 -10.59
C PHE A 392 16.92 11.17 -10.30
N SER A 393 16.93 10.81 -9.02
CA SER A 393 16.69 9.43 -8.62
C SER A 393 15.19 9.16 -8.53
N ILE A 394 14.81 7.90 -8.75
CA ILE A 394 13.46 7.39 -8.53
C ILE A 394 13.55 6.11 -7.71
N ILE A 395 12.88 6.10 -6.55
CA ILE A 395 12.85 4.93 -5.68
C ILE A 395 11.68 4.02 -6.07
N ASP A 396 11.89 2.71 -5.94
CA ASP A 396 10.90 1.65 -6.11
C ASP A 396 11.24 0.44 -5.24
N VAL A 397 10.30 -0.51 -5.10
CA VAL A 397 10.54 -1.80 -4.46
C VAL A 397 11.19 -2.75 -5.47
N GLY A 398 12.46 -3.07 -5.26
CA GLY A 398 13.24 -3.85 -6.22
C GLY A 398 12.80 -5.31 -6.40
N GLY A 399 11.93 -5.81 -5.52
CA GLY A 399 11.30 -7.12 -5.63
C GLY A 399 10.16 -7.17 -6.65
N ASN A 400 9.45 -6.07 -6.83
CA ASN A 400 8.34 -5.91 -7.78
C ASN A 400 8.90 -5.81 -9.20
N THR A 401 8.99 -6.95 -9.87
CA THR A 401 9.68 -7.03 -11.18
C THR A 401 8.94 -6.32 -12.31
N ASP A 402 7.64 -6.15 -12.21
CA ASP A 402 6.76 -5.31 -13.02
C ASP A 402 7.17 -3.83 -12.93
N TRP A 403 7.22 -3.26 -11.71
CA TRP A 403 7.63 -1.87 -11.49
C TRP A 403 9.06 -1.60 -11.98
N VAL A 404 9.99 -2.54 -11.78
CA VAL A 404 11.35 -2.45 -12.34
C VAL A 404 11.33 -2.39 -13.86
N ASN A 405 10.47 -3.19 -14.53
CA ASN A 405 10.29 -3.15 -15.98
C ASN A 405 9.67 -1.83 -16.43
N ASP A 406 8.66 -1.34 -15.75
CA ASP A 406 8.01 -0.05 -16.02
C ASP A 406 9.01 1.10 -15.97
N LEU A 407 9.79 1.16 -14.90
CA LEU A 407 10.81 2.19 -14.74
C LEU A 407 11.90 2.11 -15.80
N SER A 408 12.22 0.92 -16.30
CA SER A 408 13.16 0.74 -17.44
C SER A 408 12.60 1.36 -18.73
N ILE A 409 11.31 1.25 -18.99
CA ILE A 409 10.62 1.86 -20.14
C ILE A 409 10.56 3.38 -19.94
N ILE A 410 10.04 3.83 -18.81
CA ILE A 410 9.88 5.25 -18.46
C ILE A 410 11.24 5.98 -18.51
N GLN A 411 12.31 5.36 -18.05
CA GLN A 411 13.66 5.92 -18.12
C GLN A 411 14.07 6.25 -19.57
N GLN A 412 13.81 5.33 -20.50
CA GLN A 412 14.15 5.55 -21.91
C GLN A 412 13.30 6.67 -22.54
N GLU A 413 12.02 6.72 -22.19
CA GLU A 413 11.10 7.74 -22.70
C GLU A 413 11.43 9.14 -22.18
N LEU A 414 11.71 9.28 -20.89
CA LEU A 414 12.12 10.55 -20.30
C LEU A 414 13.48 11.01 -20.84
N LYS A 415 14.42 10.08 -21.03
CA LYS A 415 15.73 10.36 -21.64
C LYS A 415 15.57 10.93 -23.05
N ALA A 416 14.62 10.47 -23.85
CA ALA A 416 14.35 10.95 -25.20
C ALA A 416 13.93 12.43 -25.24
N VAL A 417 13.43 12.97 -24.14
CA VAL A 417 13.06 14.39 -24.00
C VAL A 417 14.05 15.20 -23.16
N GLY A 418 15.19 14.61 -22.79
CA GLY A 418 16.26 15.26 -22.04
C GLY A 418 16.04 15.27 -20.52
N ILE A 419 15.21 14.41 -19.98
CA ILE A 419 15.05 14.20 -18.54
C ILE A 419 15.70 12.86 -18.19
N GLN A 420 16.65 12.87 -17.24
CA GLN A 420 17.30 11.64 -16.75
C GLN A 420 16.68 11.21 -15.46
N ILE A 421 16.33 9.93 -15.35
CA ILE A 421 16.02 9.28 -14.08
C ILE A 421 16.97 8.11 -13.84
N THR A 422 17.26 7.83 -12.58
CA THR A 422 18.08 6.70 -12.13
C THR A 422 17.28 5.90 -11.11
N PRO A 423 16.80 4.69 -11.44
CA PRO A 423 16.12 3.83 -10.49
C PRO A 423 17.02 3.47 -9.30
N GLU A 424 16.46 3.49 -8.10
CA GLU A 424 17.03 3.03 -6.84
C GLU A 424 16.11 1.93 -6.30
N ASN A 425 16.40 0.67 -6.66
CA ASN A 425 15.61 -0.48 -6.24
C ASN A 425 15.90 -0.79 -4.77
N LEU A 426 14.93 -0.64 -3.92
CA LEU A 426 15.05 -0.75 -2.47
C LEU A 426 14.34 -2.01 -1.95
N THR A 427 14.61 -2.38 -0.69
CA THR A 427 13.72 -3.30 0.04
C THR A 427 12.44 -2.58 0.44
N GLY A 428 11.33 -3.31 0.61
CA GLY A 428 10.03 -2.72 0.96
C GLY A 428 10.13 -1.73 2.11
N SER A 429 10.60 -2.15 3.30
CA SER A 429 10.72 -1.29 4.47
C SER A 429 11.62 -0.06 4.29
N THR A 430 12.68 -0.16 3.48
CA THR A 430 13.54 1.00 3.15
C THR A 430 12.83 1.97 2.22
N PHE A 431 12.09 1.44 1.26
CA PHE A 431 11.28 2.22 0.33
C PHE A 431 10.20 3.01 1.10
N ASP A 432 9.40 2.33 1.92
CA ASP A 432 8.33 2.94 2.71
C ASP A 432 8.85 4.04 3.63
N SER A 433 9.92 3.76 4.37
CA SER A 433 10.55 4.76 5.23
C SER A 433 10.93 6.01 4.46
N LYS A 434 11.55 5.90 3.27
CA LYS A 434 11.93 7.05 2.45
C LYS A 434 10.73 7.78 1.86
N LEU A 435 9.73 7.04 1.35
CA LEU A 435 8.53 7.61 0.76
C LEU A 435 7.74 8.40 1.80
N TYR A 436 7.45 7.78 2.94
CA TYR A 436 6.64 8.38 4.01
C TYR A 436 7.33 9.58 4.66
N THR A 437 8.64 9.54 4.85
CA THR A 437 9.39 10.69 5.39
C THR A 437 9.73 11.76 4.36
N GLY A 438 9.50 11.48 3.06
CA GLY A 438 9.80 12.41 1.96
C GLY A 438 11.30 12.49 1.63
N GLU A 439 12.09 11.49 1.99
CA GLU A 439 13.53 11.43 1.73
C GLU A 439 13.85 10.84 0.34
N TYR A 440 13.15 11.29 -0.68
CA TYR A 440 13.29 10.87 -2.07
C TYR A 440 13.17 12.07 -3.02
N GLN A 441 13.48 11.86 -4.30
CA GLN A 441 13.21 12.85 -5.37
C GLN A 441 11.95 12.45 -6.15
N LEU A 442 11.93 11.26 -6.74
CA LEU A 442 10.77 10.63 -7.35
C LEU A 442 10.54 9.28 -6.67
N GLY A 443 9.28 8.89 -6.52
CA GLY A 443 8.87 7.56 -6.08
C GLY A 443 7.94 6.94 -7.11
N TYR A 444 7.95 5.63 -7.26
CA TYR A 444 7.00 4.84 -8.05
C TYR A 444 6.28 3.90 -7.12
N ASN A 445 4.99 4.11 -6.91
CA ASN A 445 4.20 3.39 -5.92
C ASN A 445 2.73 3.30 -6.32
N ALA A 446 2.04 2.30 -5.79
CA ALA A 446 0.60 2.23 -5.80
C ALA A 446 -0.01 3.27 -4.84
N GLU A 447 -1.19 3.72 -5.19
CA GLU A 447 -2.05 4.54 -4.33
C GLU A 447 -3.01 3.64 -3.56
N PHE A 448 -3.67 4.17 -2.53
CA PHE A 448 -4.74 3.45 -1.87
C PHE A 448 -6.08 3.85 -2.47
N GLY A 449 -6.93 2.87 -2.70
CA GLY A 449 -8.26 3.07 -3.23
C GLY A 449 -9.30 3.30 -2.13
N GLY A 450 -10.56 3.21 -2.51
CA GLY A 450 -11.68 3.29 -1.60
C GLY A 450 -13.02 3.21 -2.35
N PRO A 451 -14.15 3.28 -1.64
CA PRO A 451 -15.46 3.05 -2.26
C PRO A 451 -15.95 4.18 -3.20
N SER A 452 -15.12 5.19 -3.47
CA SER A 452 -15.41 6.25 -4.45
C SER A 452 -14.15 7.05 -4.80
N PRO A 453 -14.11 7.82 -5.91
CA PRO A 453 -12.95 8.64 -6.29
C PRO A 453 -12.52 9.70 -5.27
N TYR A 454 -13.36 10.00 -4.30
CA TYR A 454 -13.01 10.92 -3.22
C TYR A 454 -11.80 10.46 -2.44
N TYR A 455 -11.65 9.17 -2.22
CA TYR A 455 -10.61 8.62 -1.36
C TYR A 455 -9.23 8.78 -1.99
N GLU A 456 -9.06 8.39 -3.26
CA GLU A 456 -7.80 8.59 -4.01
C GLU A 456 -7.45 10.07 -4.15
N LEU A 457 -8.41 10.89 -4.61
CA LEU A 457 -8.19 12.34 -4.76
C LEU A 457 -7.86 13.01 -3.42
N ARG A 458 -8.41 12.51 -2.31
CA ARG A 458 -8.06 12.99 -0.97
C ARG A 458 -6.64 12.60 -0.57
N GLU A 459 -6.20 11.41 -0.91
CA GLU A 459 -4.84 10.96 -0.59
C GLU A 459 -3.79 11.86 -1.22
N ILE A 460 -3.93 12.15 -2.48
CA ILE A 460 -2.99 12.98 -3.23
C ILE A 460 -3.12 14.47 -2.86
N LEU A 461 -4.34 14.99 -2.67
CA LEU A 461 -4.58 16.42 -2.69
C LEU A 461 -4.81 17.06 -1.31
N TYR A 462 -5.04 16.27 -0.24
CA TYR A 462 -5.38 16.82 1.07
C TYR A 462 -4.12 17.12 1.89
N SER A 463 -3.86 18.41 2.15
CA SER A 463 -2.64 18.84 2.84
C SER A 463 -2.53 18.34 4.29
N ALA A 464 -3.66 18.00 4.94
CA ALA A 464 -3.66 17.47 6.29
C ALA A 464 -3.10 16.04 6.40
N ASN A 465 -3.04 15.30 5.29
CA ASN A 465 -2.41 13.98 5.23
C ASN A 465 -0.90 14.05 5.08
N SER A 466 -0.37 15.21 4.74
CA SER A 466 1.07 15.44 4.51
C SER A 466 1.80 15.79 5.80
N ALA A 467 3.13 15.66 5.77
CA ALA A 467 4.01 16.02 6.88
C ALA A 467 5.25 16.79 6.38
N PRO A 468 5.98 17.50 7.25
CA PRO A 468 7.31 18.02 6.94
C PRO A 468 8.28 16.90 6.54
N ILE A 469 9.27 17.22 5.69
CA ILE A 469 10.35 16.28 5.35
C ILE A 469 11.04 15.78 6.63
N GLY A 470 11.28 14.46 6.72
CA GLY A 470 11.81 13.79 7.90
C GLY A 470 10.74 13.37 8.92
N GLN A 471 9.46 13.63 8.62
CA GLN A 471 8.34 13.15 9.43
C GLN A 471 7.40 12.31 8.54
N THR A 472 6.83 11.27 9.12
CA THR A 472 5.91 10.37 8.42
C THR A 472 4.64 11.11 8.00
N ALA A 473 4.34 11.10 6.70
CA ALA A 473 3.05 11.48 6.14
C ALA A 473 2.22 10.22 5.98
N SER A 474 0.95 10.26 6.33
CA SER A 474 0.04 9.12 6.15
C SER A 474 -0.19 8.82 4.67
N THR A 475 -0.50 9.85 3.89
CA THR A 475 -0.57 9.86 2.41
C THR A 475 -0.07 11.23 1.93
N ASN A 476 -0.38 11.67 0.72
CA ASN A 476 0.14 12.93 0.15
C ASN A 476 1.67 13.00 0.31
N TRP A 477 2.33 11.93 -0.11
CA TRP A 477 3.77 11.76 0.01
C TRP A 477 4.55 12.77 -0.85
N GLU A 478 3.95 13.29 -1.89
CA GLU A 478 4.48 14.37 -2.74
C GLU A 478 4.50 15.74 -2.04
N ARG A 479 3.87 15.87 -0.87
CA ARG A 479 3.80 17.11 -0.08
C ARG A 479 3.05 18.23 -0.82
N TYR A 480 1.99 17.87 -1.58
CA TYR A 480 1.09 18.84 -2.17
C TYR A 480 0.37 19.64 -1.09
N SER A 481 0.18 20.94 -1.33
CA SER A 481 -0.53 21.81 -0.39
C SER A 481 -1.18 22.98 -1.12
N ASN A 482 -2.50 23.05 -1.03
CA ASN A 482 -3.28 24.15 -1.60
C ASN A 482 -4.58 24.33 -0.79
N PRO A 483 -4.74 25.46 -0.07
CA PRO A 483 -5.94 25.70 0.76
C PRO A 483 -7.27 25.68 -0.01
N ALA A 484 -7.27 26.01 -1.30
CA ALA A 484 -8.49 25.93 -2.12
C ALA A 484 -8.88 24.47 -2.39
N THR A 485 -7.90 23.61 -2.62
CA THR A 485 -8.13 22.16 -2.80
C THR A 485 -8.58 21.51 -1.48
N ASP A 486 -7.96 21.89 -0.36
CA ASP A 486 -8.39 21.44 0.97
C ASP A 486 -9.85 21.81 1.25
N ALA A 487 -10.28 23.01 0.82
CA ALA A 487 -11.66 23.45 0.96
C ALA A 487 -12.64 22.58 0.17
N LEU A 488 -12.29 22.16 -1.06
CA LEU A 488 -13.10 21.24 -1.87
C LEU A 488 -13.24 19.86 -1.23
N ILE A 489 -12.14 19.31 -0.73
CA ILE A 489 -12.13 18.00 -0.03
C ILE A 489 -13.01 18.06 1.22
N ASN A 490 -12.88 19.12 2.00
CA ASN A 490 -13.72 19.33 3.19
C ASN A 490 -15.21 19.55 2.83
N GLU A 491 -15.50 20.28 1.74
CA GLU A 491 -16.87 20.49 1.25
C GLU A 491 -17.50 19.16 0.82
N TYR A 492 -16.77 18.32 0.09
CA TYR A 492 -17.22 16.98 -0.28
C TYR A 492 -17.61 16.17 0.95
N ALA A 493 -16.77 16.16 1.98
CA ALA A 493 -17.03 15.42 3.21
C ALA A 493 -18.28 15.90 3.97
N THR A 494 -18.67 17.16 3.80
CA THR A 494 -19.83 17.74 4.51
C THR A 494 -21.15 17.63 3.75
N THR A 495 -21.14 17.21 2.48
CA THR A 495 -22.38 17.09 1.67
C THR A 495 -22.78 15.64 1.44
N THR A 496 -24.08 15.38 1.48
CA THR A 496 -24.68 14.09 1.04
C THR A 496 -25.42 14.23 -0.30
N ASN A 497 -25.34 15.39 -0.93
CA ASN A 497 -25.97 15.62 -2.23
C ASN A 497 -25.06 15.09 -3.37
N PRO A 498 -25.49 14.05 -4.11
CA PRO A 498 -24.66 13.45 -5.15
C PRO A 498 -24.25 14.42 -6.27
N GLY A 499 -25.12 15.38 -6.62
CA GLY A 499 -24.82 16.39 -7.62
C GLY A 499 -23.71 17.37 -7.18
N THR A 500 -23.71 17.72 -5.89
CA THR A 500 -22.65 18.55 -5.29
C THR A 500 -21.35 17.75 -5.20
N GLN A 501 -21.39 16.50 -4.75
CA GLN A 501 -20.22 15.61 -4.73
C GLN A 501 -19.62 15.47 -6.12
N ARG A 502 -20.44 15.22 -7.14
CA ARG A 502 -20.00 15.14 -8.52
C ARG A 502 -19.29 16.43 -8.98
N LYS A 503 -19.88 17.59 -8.72
CA LYS A 503 -19.27 18.87 -9.09
C LYS A 503 -17.90 19.07 -8.41
N ILE A 504 -17.80 18.73 -7.14
CA ILE A 504 -16.54 18.85 -6.40
C ILE A 504 -15.49 17.89 -6.97
N THR A 505 -15.88 16.65 -7.32
CA THR A 505 -14.98 15.70 -7.99
C THR A 505 -14.47 16.27 -9.32
N ASP A 506 -15.34 16.86 -10.16
CA ASP A 506 -14.92 17.54 -11.40
C ASP A 506 -13.90 18.65 -11.13
N GLU A 507 -14.03 19.40 -10.03
CA GLU A 507 -13.09 20.46 -9.63
C GLU A 507 -11.75 19.88 -9.15
N LEU A 508 -11.76 18.74 -8.41
CA LEU A 508 -10.55 18.03 -8.00
C LEU A 508 -9.83 17.38 -9.19
N GLU A 509 -10.56 16.79 -10.15
CA GLU A 509 -9.99 16.33 -11.44
C GLU A 509 -9.30 17.47 -12.18
N ALA A 510 -9.88 18.66 -12.18
CA ALA A 510 -9.25 19.83 -12.80
C ALA A 510 -7.93 20.21 -12.12
N VAL A 511 -7.79 19.98 -10.82
CA VAL A 511 -6.53 20.14 -10.07
C VAL A 511 -5.52 19.09 -10.52
N MET A 512 -5.87 17.81 -10.55
CA MET A 512 -5.01 16.71 -11.02
C MET A 512 -4.47 16.99 -12.42
N LEU A 513 -5.34 17.36 -13.34
CA LEU A 513 -5.00 17.66 -14.73
C LEU A 513 -4.17 18.93 -14.90
N SER A 514 -4.43 19.99 -14.12
CA SER A 514 -3.76 21.29 -14.29
C SER A 514 -2.47 21.43 -13.49
N GLN A 515 -2.38 20.77 -12.31
CA GLN A 515 -1.24 20.89 -11.40
C GLN A 515 -0.28 19.70 -11.47
N VAL A 516 -0.75 18.55 -11.97
CA VAL A 516 0.05 17.32 -12.10
C VAL A 516 0.83 17.01 -10.80
N PRO A 517 0.16 16.84 -9.65
CA PRO A 517 0.85 16.56 -8.40
C PRO A 517 1.56 15.21 -8.43
N VAL A 518 0.96 14.22 -9.11
CA VAL A 518 1.51 12.90 -9.45
C VAL A 518 1.28 12.60 -10.93
N ILE A 519 1.87 11.55 -11.45
CA ILE A 519 1.57 11.01 -12.79
C ILE A 519 1.07 9.59 -12.62
N PRO A 520 -0.24 9.33 -12.68
CA PRO A 520 -0.80 7.99 -12.82
C PRO A 520 -0.29 7.34 -14.11
N VAL A 521 0.27 6.15 -14.02
CA VAL A 521 0.92 5.44 -15.14
C VAL A 521 0.07 4.26 -15.60
N VAL A 522 -0.20 3.34 -14.71
CA VAL A 522 -1.09 2.18 -14.92
C VAL A 522 -2.11 2.11 -13.79
N GLU A 523 -3.24 1.44 -14.02
CA GLU A 523 -4.20 1.17 -12.96
C GLU A 523 -3.70 -0.03 -12.17
N GLU A 524 -3.48 0.16 -10.87
CA GLU A 524 -3.15 -0.92 -9.95
C GLU A 524 -4.28 -1.94 -9.92
N VAL A 525 -3.94 -3.19 -10.05
CA VAL A 525 -4.89 -4.29 -9.94
C VAL A 525 -4.64 -5.06 -8.66
N ASP A 526 -5.69 -5.60 -8.10
CA ASP A 526 -5.59 -6.55 -7.02
C ASP A 526 -5.08 -7.88 -7.59
N TRP A 527 -3.78 -8.13 -7.42
CA TRP A 527 -3.14 -9.34 -7.91
C TRP A 527 -3.71 -10.57 -7.19
N TYR A 528 -4.30 -11.47 -7.94
CA TYR A 528 -4.97 -12.62 -7.34
C TYR A 528 -4.84 -13.87 -8.18
N GLN A 529 -4.13 -14.84 -7.63
CA GLN A 529 -4.01 -16.20 -8.15
C GLN A 529 -4.51 -17.18 -7.10
N TYR A 530 -5.34 -18.14 -7.50
CA TYR A 530 -5.90 -19.10 -6.57
C TYR A 530 -6.09 -20.49 -7.17
N ASN A 531 -6.02 -21.52 -6.31
CA ASN A 531 -6.18 -22.90 -6.72
C ASN A 531 -7.44 -23.52 -6.10
N THR A 532 -8.32 -24.03 -6.96
CA THR A 532 -9.60 -24.61 -6.57
C THR A 532 -9.58 -26.12 -6.34
N ALA A 533 -8.42 -26.80 -6.43
CA ALA A 533 -8.34 -28.25 -6.28
C ALA A 533 -8.78 -28.73 -4.90
N GLN A 534 -8.25 -28.11 -3.85
CA GLN A 534 -8.51 -28.52 -2.46
C GLN A 534 -9.20 -27.42 -1.62
N THR A 535 -9.34 -26.22 -2.15
CA THR A 535 -9.92 -25.07 -1.46
C THR A 535 -11.15 -24.57 -2.19
N GLY A 536 -12.20 -24.29 -1.46
CA GLY A 536 -13.42 -23.61 -1.93
C GLY A 536 -13.66 -22.32 -1.18
N GLY A 537 -14.65 -21.54 -1.62
CA GLY A 537 -15.02 -20.26 -1.01
C GLY A 537 -14.36 -19.02 -1.60
N TRP A 538 -13.55 -19.17 -2.63
CA TRP A 538 -12.84 -18.07 -3.30
C TRP A 538 -13.76 -16.95 -3.79
N ALA A 539 -13.32 -15.70 -3.64
CA ALA A 539 -13.91 -14.57 -4.33
C ALA A 539 -13.72 -14.73 -5.85
N THR A 540 -14.68 -14.25 -6.62
CA THR A 540 -14.68 -14.36 -8.09
C THR A 540 -15.37 -13.16 -8.71
N PRO A 541 -15.19 -12.87 -10.00
CA PRO A 541 -15.94 -11.79 -10.68
C PRO A 541 -17.46 -11.89 -10.55
N SER A 542 -18.01 -13.08 -10.34
CA SER A 542 -19.45 -13.31 -10.13
C SER A 542 -19.89 -13.26 -8.66
N ASN A 543 -18.96 -13.25 -7.73
CA ASN A 543 -19.19 -13.16 -6.29
C ASN A 543 -18.02 -12.42 -5.62
N PRO A 544 -17.90 -11.10 -5.83
CA PRO A 544 -16.76 -10.30 -5.39
C PRO A 544 -16.98 -9.79 -3.95
N TYR A 545 -17.12 -10.67 -3.00
CA TYR A 545 -17.48 -10.35 -1.61
C TYR A 545 -16.35 -9.70 -0.78
N ALA A 546 -15.14 -9.60 -1.32
CA ALA A 546 -13.98 -8.93 -0.75
C ALA A 546 -12.93 -8.71 -1.84
N GLN A 547 -12.06 -7.73 -1.68
CA GLN A 547 -10.86 -7.56 -2.49
C GLN A 547 -9.92 -8.75 -2.20
N PRO A 548 -9.47 -9.49 -3.23
CA PRO A 548 -8.83 -10.78 -3.01
C PRO A 548 -7.31 -10.75 -2.85
N GLY A 549 -6.69 -9.58 -2.81
CA GLY A 549 -5.26 -9.43 -2.53
C GLY A 549 -4.91 -9.81 -1.10
N ILE A 550 -3.86 -10.58 -0.94
CA ILE A 550 -3.40 -11.03 0.37
C ILE A 550 -2.95 -9.84 1.24
N TYR A 551 -2.50 -8.78 0.60
CA TYR A 551 -2.04 -7.54 1.24
C TYR A 551 -3.17 -6.52 1.49
N ILE A 552 -4.41 -6.82 1.10
CA ILE A 552 -5.54 -5.91 1.31
C ILE A 552 -6.19 -6.19 2.67
N ALA A 553 -6.09 -5.25 3.57
CA ALA A 553 -6.72 -5.29 4.88
C ALA A 553 -7.96 -4.36 4.92
N PRO A 554 -9.04 -4.75 5.60
CA PRO A 554 -9.26 -6.01 6.34
C PRO A 554 -9.77 -7.18 5.49
N ASP A 555 -9.89 -7.03 4.17
CA ASP A 555 -10.49 -7.99 3.23
C ASP A 555 -9.91 -9.39 3.33
N VAL A 556 -8.59 -9.51 3.56
CA VAL A 556 -7.90 -10.80 3.74
C VAL A 556 -8.52 -11.64 4.85
N GLY A 557 -8.93 -11.02 5.96
CA GLY A 557 -9.63 -11.69 7.06
C GLY A 557 -10.99 -12.22 6.63
N VAL A 558 -11.76 -11.42 5.89
CA VAL A 558 -13.05 -11.81 5.31
C VAL A 558 -12.88 -12.97 4.34
N MET A 559 -11.85 -12.91 3.48
CA MET A 559 -11.49 -14.02 2.58
C MET A 559 -11.20 -15.30 3.36
N LEU A 560 -10.34 -15.25 4.37
CA LEU A 560 -9.98 -16.40 5.21
C LEU A 560 -11.17 -17.04 5.91
N ASP A 561 -12.17 -16.26 6.30
CA ASP A 561 -13.42 -16.76 6.89
C ASP A 561 -14.31 -17.49 5.87
N HIS A 562 -14.25 -17.10 4.60
CA HIS A 562 -15.00 -17.77 3.53
C HIS A 562 -14.32 -19.03 3.00
N LEU A 563 -12.99 -19.13 3.12
CA LEU A 563 -12.24 -20.26 2.58
C LEU A 563 -12.43 -21.53 3.40
N TYR A 564 -12.58 -22.67 2.70
CA TYR A 564 -12.74 -23.97 3.33
C TYR A 564 -12.04 -25.08 2.54
N PRO A 565 -11.50 -26.12 3.22
CA PRO A 565 -10.97 -27.30 2.54
C PRO A 565 -12.12 -28.09 1.90
N LYS A 566 -11.93 -28.50 0.64
CA LYS A 566 -12.82 -29.43 -0.04
C LYS A 566 -12.53 -30.86 0.43
N ASN A 567 -13.59 -31.66 0.55
CA ASN A 567 -13.49 -33.07 0.93
C ASN A 567 -12.91 -33.92 -0.19
#